data_9fdf754db0524de37b32b5e325c88be4
#
_entry.id   9fdf754db0524de37b32b5e325c88be4
#
_cell.length_a   1.000
_cell.length_b   1.000
_cell.length_c   1.000
_cell.angle_alpha   90.00
_cell.angle_beta   90.00
_cell.angle_gamma   90.00
#
_symmetry.space_group_name_H-M   'P 1'
#
loop_
_entity.id
_entity.type
_entity.pdbx_description
1 polymer ?
#
loop_
_entity_poly.entity_id
_entity_poly.type
_entity_poly.pdbx_seq_one_letter_code
_entity_poly.pdbx_strand_id
1 'polypeptide(L)'
;MDRIENRINAFVKLGDFLSQFSKAGIQKNETVLLNELFFDGFKHQIKIAQEHNSWFTKEAILEALSSWSKALTDSNLHTFTKEYKSTSTSSKKVAIVMAGNIPLVGFHDFLTVLVAGHTVLVKQSSNDKHLLPFLAKYLEHIDPYFKDKITFTEDKLADFDAVIATGSNNTARYFEYYFKNKPNIIRKSRNSVAVLTGRESDLELKKLSNDVFNYFGLGCRSVSKLYVPKGYHFDAFFNGMYNQREIINNAKYANNYDYNKAVYLMSEFDLLENGFLMIKEDESYSSPIATVFYEYYEDARLLKNKLEADSDKIQCIVSNGFIANEIAFGETQQPQLWDYADGINTLDFLAGI
;
A
#
# COMPACT_ATOMS: atom_id res chain seq x y z
N MET A 1 12.91 23.56 21.05
CA MET A 1 12.05 22.48 20.62
C MET A 1 12.92 21.49 19.83
N ASP A 2 12.85 20.20 20.13
CA ASP A 2 13.64 19.20 19.41
C ASP A 2 13.27 19.27 17.92
N ARG A 3 14.25 19.10 17.02
CA ARG A 3 14.02 19.17 15.59
C ARG A 3 13.06 18.08 15.09
N ILE A 4 12.97 16.93 15.79
CA ILE A 4 12.03 15.87 15.47
C ILE A 4 10.57 16.29 15.74
N GLU A 5 10.32 16.99 16.84
CA GLU A 5 8.99 17.49 17.21
C GLU A 5 8.41 18.43 16.15
N ASN A 6 9.24 19.31 15.58
CA ASN A 6 8.79 20.19 14.49
C ASN A 6 8.38 19.38 13.25
N ARG A 7 9.15 18.34 12.92
CA ARG A 7 8.84 17.45 11.79
C ARG A 7 7.56 16.66 12.02
N ILE A 8 7.39 16.09 13.22
CA ILE A 8 6.14 15.41 13.63
C ILE A 8 4.96 16.36 13.49
N ASN A 9 5.05 17.56 14.06
CA ASN A 9 3.97 18.55 14.01
C ASN A 9 3.59 18.95 12.58
N ALA A 10 4.56 19.05 11.66
CA ALA A 10 4.26 19.32 10.25
C ALA A 10 3.46 18.18 9.59
N PHE A 11 3.79 16.92 9.89
CA PHE A 11 3.03 15.78 9.37
C PHE A 11 1.66 15.64 10.04
N VAL A 12 1.49 16.01 11.31
CA VAL A 12 0.15 16.12 11.94
C VAL A 12 -0.72 17.11 11.17
N LYS A 13 -0.20 18.31 10.87
CA LYS A 13 -0.92 19.32 10.09
C LYS A 13 -1.24 18.84 8.67
N LEU A 14 -0.36 18.03 8.06
CA LEU A 14 -0.66 17.37 6.79
C LEU A 14 -1.81 16.36 6.96
N GLY A 15 -1.83 15.61 8.05
CA GLY A 15 -2.94 14.71 8.39
C GLY A 15 -4.27 15.43 8.51
N ASP A 16 -4.27 16.60 9.19
CA ASP A 16 -5.45 17.48 9.29
C ASP A 16 -5.89 17.97 7.91
N PHE A 17 -4.95 18.36 7.04
CA PHE A 17 -5.27 18.77 5.68
C PHE A 17 -5.90 17.64 4.88
N LEU A 18 -5.36 16.41 4.96
CA LEU A 18 -5.88 15.24 4.26
C LEU A 18 -7.26 14.79 4.78
N SER A 19 -7.60 15.07 6.03
CA SER A 19 -8.90 14.69 6.64
C SER A 19 -10.11 15.25 5.89
N GLN A 20 -9.92 16.34 5.14
CA GLN A 20 -10.94 16.98 4.33
C GLN A 20 -11.33 16.17 3.08
N PHE A 21 -10.52 15.16 2.73
CA PHE A 21 -10.65 14.35 1.53
C PHE A 21 -10.91 12.89 1.92
N SER A 22 -12.18 12.53 2.06
CA SER A 22 -12.59 11.19 2.50
C SER A 22 -13.61 10.56 1.55
N LYS A 23 -13.86 9.26 1.70
CA LYS A 23 -14.94 8.58 0.95
C LYS A 23 -16.32 9.20 1.19
N ALA A 24 -16.56 9.75 2.38
CA ALA A 24 -17.83 10.42 2.68
C ALA A 24 -18.02 11.75 1.90
N GLY A 25 -16.95 12.27 1.32
CA GLY A 25 -16.96 13.49 0.53
C GLY A 25 -15.72 14.35 0.75
N ILE A 26 -15.58 15.35 -0.11
CA ILE A 26 -14.56 16.38 0.01
C ILE A 26 -15.24 17.60 0.66
N GLN A 27 -14.84 17.93 1.88
CA GLN A 27 -15.43 19.02 2.67
C GLN A 27 -14.35 19.94 3.20
N LYS A 28 -14.38 21.21 2.75
CA LYS A 28 -13.45 22.22 3.21
C LYS A 28 -13.71 22.55 4.68
N ASN A 29 -12.66 22.55 5.48
CA ASN A 29 -12.69 22.94 6.88
C ASN A 29 -11.84 24.20 7.08
N GLU A 30 -12.47 25.31 7.38
CA GLU A 30 -11.81 26.63 7.48
C GLU A 30 -10.77 26.73 8.62
N THR A 31 -10.76 25.77 9.56
CA THR A 31 -9.76 25.74 10.64
C THR A 31 -8.44 25.10 10.22
N VAL A 32 -8.39 24.42 9.08
CA VAL A 32 -7.19 23.76 8.56
C VAL A 32 -6.22 24.81 8.02
N LEU A 33 -4.98 24.71 8.45
CA LEU A 33 -3.94 25.67 8.09
C LEU A 33 -3.67 25.68 6.57
N LEU A 34 -3.45 26.87 6.00
CA LEU A 34 -3.18 27.09 4.57
C LEU A 34 -4.29 26.64 3.60
N ASN A 35 -5.49 26.41 4.09
CA ASN A 35 -6.59 25.88 3.29
C ASN A 35 -6.96 26.76 2.10
N GLU A 36 -6.95 28.08 2.28
CA GLU A 36 -7.18 29.07 1.22
C GLU A 36 -6.23 28.87 0.03
N LEU A 37 -4.99 28.50 0.30
CA LEU A 37 -3.95 28.36 -0.72
C LEU A 37 -3.94 26.96 -1.37
N PHE A 38 -4.28 25.91 -0.60
CA PHE A 38 -4.01 24.53 -1.02
C PHE A 38 -5.26 23.70 -1.33
N PHE A 39 -6.42 23.97 -0.73
CA PHE A 39 -7.57 23.09 -0.84
C PHE A 39 -8.06 22.87 -2.28
N ASP A 40 -8.34 23.94 -3.01
CA ASP A 40 -8.85 23.82 -4.39
C ASP A 40 -7.78 23.34 -5.36
N GLY A 41 -6.53 23.72 -5.13
CA GLY A 41 -5.39 23.21 -5.88
C GLY A 41 -5.23 21.71 -5.73
N PHE A 42 -5.35 21.17 -4.50
CA PHE A 42 -5.26 19.72 -4.27
C PHE A 42 -6.45 18.96 -4.85
N LYS A 43 -7.65 19.49 -4.71
CA LYS A 43 -8.84 18.96 -5.38
C LYS A 43 -8.66 18.84 -6.91
N HIS A 44 -7.97 19.82 -7.51
CA HIS A 44 -7.61 19.76 -8.93
C HIS A 44 -6.57 18.66 -9.20
N GLN A 45 -5.55 18.49 -8.33
CA GLN A 45 -4.58 17.39 -8.50
C GLN A 45 -5.22 16.01 -8.41
N ILE A 46 -6.21 15.83 -7.54
CA ILE A 46 -7.01 14.59 -7.48
C ILE A 46 -7.65 14.31 -8.85
N LYS A 47 -8.26 15.33 -9.48
CA LYS A 47 -8.85 15.16 -10.81
C LYS A 47 -7.81 14.81 -11.88
N ILE A 48 -6.67 15.49 -11.92
CA ILE A 48 -5.59 15.20 -12.87
C ILE A 48 -5.06 13.76 -12.67
N ALA A 49 -4.88 13.31 -11.41
CA ALA A 49 -4.43 11.96 -11.11
C ALA A 49 -5.38 10.89 -11.67
N GLN A 50 -6.71 11.12 -11.58
CA GLN A 50 -7.73 10.25 -12.17
C GLN A 50 -7.64 10.21 -13.70
N GLU A 51 -7.50 11.38 -14.34
CA GLU A 51 -7.39 11.49 -15.80
C GLU A 51 -6.11 10.83 -16.32
N HIS A 52 -5.04 10.89 -15.54
CA HIS A 52 -3.74 10.32 -15.90
C HIS A 52 -3.68 8.80 -15.74
N ASN A 53 -4.29 8.25 -14.69
CA ASN A 53 -4.29 6.82 -14.40
C ASN A 53 -5.70 6.33 -14.03
N SER A 54 -6.35 5.62 -14.93
CA SER A 54 -7.73 5.16 -14.73
C SER A 54 -7.91 4.10 -13.61
N TRP A 55 -6.81 3.55 -13.04
CA TRP A 55 -6.88 2.79 -11.80
C TRP A 55 -7.02 3.69 -10.56
N PHE A 56 -6.69 4.97 -10.69
CA PHE A 56 -6.80 5.96 -9.61
C PHE A 56 -8.19 6.60 -9.62
N THR A 57 -9.23 5.78 -9.41
CA THR A 57 -10.59 6.33 -9.27
C THR A 57 -10.65 7.32 -8.11
N LYS A 58 -11.66 8.18 -8.11
CA LYS A 58 -11.87 9.13 -7.02
C LYS A 58 -11.95 8.41 -5.67
N GLU A 59 -12.65 7.29 -5.64
CA GLU A 59 -12.84 6.45 -4.46
C GLU A 59 -11.50 5.89 -3.96
N ALA A 60 -10.66 5.38 -4.87
CA ALA A 60 -9.33 4.85 -4.55
C ALA A 60 -8.40 5.95 -3.99
N ILE A 61 -8.40 7.15 -4.59
CA ILE A 61 -7.60 8.27 -4.10
C ILE A 61 -8.12 8.71 -2.71
N LEU A 62 -9.43 8.90 -2.56
CA LEU A 62 -10.01 9.34 -1.28
C LEU A 62 -9.82 8.31 -0.17
N GLU A 63 -9.80 7.02 -0.49
CA GLU A 63 -9.43 5.98 0.47
C GLU A 63 -7.99 6.13 0.95
N ALA A 64 -7.04 6.30 0.04
CA ALA A 64 -5.63 6.49 0.40
C ALA A 64 -5.44 7.75 1.26
N LEU A 65 -6.08 8.87 0.90
CA LEU A 65 -5.99 10.12 1.66
C LEU A 65 -6.61 9.98 3.06
N SER A 66 -7.77 9.31 3.16
CA SER A 66 -8.41 9.03 4.44
C SER A 66 -7.56 8.13 5.34
N SER A 67 -6.93 7.09 4.78
CA SER A 67 -6.03 6.20 5.50
C SER A 67 -4.80 6.96 6.02
N TRP A 68 -4.19 7.81 5.20
CA TRP A 68 -3.07 8.65 5.63
C TRP A 68 -3.47 9.69 6.68
N SER A 69 -4.63 10.31 6.55
CA SER A 69 -5.13 11.24 7.58
C SER A 69 -5.25 10.55 8.95
N LYS A 70 -5.77 9.32 8.99
CA LYS A 70 -5.89 8.54 10.23
C LYS A 70 -4.53 8.11 10.80
N ALA A 71 -3.56 7.85 9.93
CA ALA A 71 -2.22 7.46 10.33
C ALA A 71 -1.39 8.64 10.87
N LEU A 72 -1.55 9.86 10.31
CA LEU A 72 -0.76 11.05 10.62
C LEU A 72 -1.30 11.80 11.84
N THR A 73 -1.62 11.12 12.93
CA THR A 73 -1.98 11.73 14.20
C THR A 73 -0.75 11.94 15.09
N ASP A 74 -0.84 12.89 16.00
CA ASP A 74 0.22 13.16 16.97
C ASP A 74 0.64 11.91 17.74
N SER A 75 -0.33 11.16 18.26
CA SER A 75 -0.09 9.90 18.99
C SER A 75 0.62 8.85 18.14
N ASN A 76 0.19 8.67 16.88
CA ASN A 76 0.77 7.66 16.00
C ASN A 76 2.21 8.02 15.60
N LEU A 77 2.47 9.28 15.29
CA LEU A 77 3.81 9.75 14.92
C LEU A 77 4.79 9.69 16.09
N HIS A 78 4.35 9.99 17.31
CA HIS A 78 5.16 9.79 18.50
C HIS A 78 5.43 8.31 18.79
N THR A 79 4.43 7.45 18.64
CA THR A 79 4.61 6.00 18.77
C THR A 79 5.60 5.47 17.73
N PHE A 80 5.45 5.90 16.47
CA PHE A 80 6.31 5.53 15.36
C PHE A 80 7.78 5.91 15.56
N THR A 81 8.03 7.10 16.15
CA THR A 81 9.38 7.62 16.34
C THR A 81 9.98 7.34 17.71
N LYS A 82 9.23 6.70 18.61
CA LYS A 82 9.62 6.51 20.03
C LYS A 82 10.98 5.87 20.21
N GLU A 83 11.29 4.84 19.45
CA GLU A 83 12.54 4.10 19.55
C GLU A 83 13.63 4.67 18.61
N TYR A 84 13.28 5.66 17.77
CA TYR A 84 14.23 6.22 16.79
C TYR A 84 15.30 7.04 17.49
N LYS A 85 16.55 6.61 17.34
CA LYS A 85 17.74 7.36 17.81
C LYS A 85 18.70 7.50 16.65
N SER A 86 18.79 8.68 16.09
CA SER A 86 19.80 8.95 15.06
C SER A 86 21.19 8.81 15.66
N THR A 87 22.02 7.98 15.04
CA THR A 87 23.45 7.89 15.34
C THR A 87 24.27 8.88 14.50
N SER A 88 23.68 9.39 13.42
CA SER A 88 24.33 10.34 12.52
C SER A 88 24.12 11.79 12.96
N THR A 89 25.19 12.57 12.93
CA THR A 89 25.18 14.01 13.19
C THR A 89 24.83 14.85 11.95
N SER A 90 24.80 14.23 10.76
CA SER A 90 24.60 14.89 9.47
C SER A 90 23.40 14.35 8.73
N SER A 91 22.63 15.23 8.07
CA SER A 91 21.56 14.83 7.15
C SER A 91 22.13 14.11 5.92
N LYS A 92 21.61 12.95 5.58
CA LYS A 92 21.94 12.19 4.38
C LYS A 92 20.93 12.43 3.28
N LYS A 93 21.32 12.23 2.03
CA LYS A 93 20.41 12.25 0.89
C LYS A 93 19.99 10.81 0.58
N VAL A 94 18.72 10.50 0.82
CA VAL A 94 18.16 9.18 0.58
C VAL A 94 17.32 9.20 -0.71
N ALA A 95 17.71 8.36 -1.67
CA ALA A 95 16.93 8.19 -2.88
C ALA A 95 15.75 7.24 -2.62
N ILE A 96 14.57 7.56 -3.18
CA ILE A 96 13.40 6.68 -3.14
C ILE A 96 12.94 6.43 -4.56
N VAL A 97 12.88 5.15 -4.97
CA VAL A 97 12.23 4.72 -6.21
C VAL A 97 10.85 4.17 -5.86
N MET A 98 9.82 4.88 -6.28
CA MET A 98 8.44 4.58 -5.89
C MET A 98 7.75 3.71 -6.95
N ALA A 99 6.98 2.72 -6.51
CA ALA A 99 5.95 2.09 -7.32
C ALA A 99 4.78 3.07 -7.55
N GLY A 100 3.86 2.74 -8.43
CA GLY A 100 2.69 3.58 -8.75
C GLY A 100 1.48 2.73 -9.12
N ASN A 101 1.34 1.58 -8.48
CA ASN A 101 0.21 0.67 -8.67
C ASN A 101 -1.04 1.12 -7.90
N ILE A 102 -0.86 1.79 -6.76
CA ILE A 102 -1.94 2.38 -5.94
C ILE A 102 -1.56 3.82 -5.55
N PRO A 103 -2.56 4.69 -5.24
CA PRO A 103 -2.28 6.08 -4.89
C PRO A 103 -1.39 6.21 -3.66
N LEU A 104 -0.34 7.04 -3.74
CA LEU A 104 0.56 7.37 -2.64
C LEU A 104 1.27 6.15 -2.01
N VAL A 105 1.50 5.08 -2.77
CA VAL A 105 2.13 3.84 -2.26
C VAL A 105 3.52 4.07 -1.65
N GLY A 106 4.28 5.03 -2.16
CA GLY A 106 5.61 5.38 -1.66
C GLY A 106 5.62 6.41 -0.52
N PHE A 107 4.45 6.85 -0.04
CA PHE A 107 4.37 7.93 0.95
C PHE A 107 4.97 7.54 2.31
N HIS A 108 4.89 6.27 2.72
CA HIS A 108 5.48 5.81 3.97
C HIS A 108 7.01 6.03 4.00
N ASP A 109 7.71 5.68 2.93
CA ASP A 109 9.16 5.89 2.85
C ASP A 109 9.52 7.37 2.82
N PHE A 110 8.73 8.17 2.08
CA PHE A 110 8.87 9.62 2.04
C PHE A 110 8.72 10.25 3.44
N LEU A 111 7.66 9.90 4.16
CA LEU A 111 7.44 10.30 5.55
C LEU A 111 8.63 9.89 6.43
N THR A 112 9.03 8.62 6.36
CA THR A 112 10.05 8.05 7.25
C THR A 112 11.40 8.76 7.06
N VAL A 113 11.83 8.99 5.83
CA VAL A 113 13.08 9.69 5.52
C VAL A 113 13.06 11.13 6.06
N LEU A 114 11.96 11.85 5.87
CA LEU A 114 11.85 13.24 6.31
C LEU A 114 11.73 13.34 7.83
N VAL A 115 10.96 12.47 8.48
CA VAL A 115 10.85 12.44 9.96
C VAL A 115 12.18 12.06 10.60
N ALA A 116 12.93 11.15 10.00
CA ALA A 116 14.29 10.84 10.41
C ALA A 116 15.28 12.01 10.29
N GLY A 117 14.93 13.05 9.53
CA GLY A 117 15.74 14.28 9.39
C GLY A 117 16.67 14.29 8.19
N HIS A 118 16.50 13.36 7.29
CA HIS A 118 17.27 13.24 6.05
C HIS A 118 16.64 14.05 4.90
N THR A 119 17.34 14.17 3.80
CA THR A 119 16.90 14.78 2.55
C THR A 119 16.43 13.67 1.62
N VAL A 120 15.32 13.86 0.93
CA VAL A 120 14.77 12.84 0.01
C VAL A 120 14.94 13.24 -1.45
N LEU A 121 15.44 12.31 -2.25
CA LEU A 121 15.49 12.38 -3.72
C LEU A 121 14.49 11.36 -4.26
N VAL A 122 13.36 11.83 -4.76
CA VAL A 122 12.23 10.97 -5.16
C VAL A 122 12.22 10.75 -6.67
N LYS A 123 12.29 9.48 -7.08
CA LYS A 123 11.95 9.05 -8.43
C LYS A 123 10.57 8.39 -8.41
N GLN A 124 9.57 9.15 -8.82
CA GLN A 124 8.19 8.68 -8.85
C GLN A 124 7.96 7.72 -10.02
N SER A 125 6.96 6.87 -9.87
CA SER A 125 6.35 6.17 -11.00
C SER A 125 5.64 7.18 -11.92
N SER A 126 5.71 6.96 -13.23
CA SER A 126 4.91 7.71 -14.19
C SER A 126 3.41 7.60 -13.93
N ASN A 127 2.96 6.56 -13.26
CA ASN A 127 1.55 6.31 -12.95
C ASN A 127 1.03 7.09 -11.72
N ASP A 128 1.92 7.60 -10.85
CA ASP A 128 1.56 8.36 -9.63
C ASP A 128 2.50 9.54 -9.43
N LYS A 129 2.31 10.61 -10.17
CA LYS A 129 3.19 11.79 -10.16
C LYS A 129 2.51 13.11 -9.80
N HIS A 130 1.22 13.08 -9.48
CA HIS A 130 0.45 14.32 -9.28
C HIS A 130 0.18 14.65 -7.81
N LEU A 131 -0.06 13.62 -6.97
CA LEU A 131 -0.49 13.83 -5.60
C LEU A 131 0.68 14.24 -4.69
N LEU A 132 1.74 13.43 -4.64
CA LEU A 132 2.84 13.61 -3.71
C LEU A 132 3.61 14.93 -3.88
N PRO A 133 3.92 15.43 -5.08
CA PRO A 133 4.58 16.74 -5.23
C PRO A 133 3.77 17.90 -4.68
N PHE A 134 2.45 17.82 -4.74
CA PHE A 134 1.59 18.85 -4.16
C PHE A 134 1.59 18.79 -2.63
N LEU A 135 1.55 17.61 -2.04
CA LEU A 135 1.67 17.41 -0.60
C LEU A 135 3.06 17.85 -0.07
N ALA A 136 4.10 17.62 -0.85
CA ALA A 136 5.44 18.12 -0.53
C ALA A 136 5.48 19.66 -0.46
N LYS A 137 4.86 20.35 -1.42
CA LYS A 137 4.72 21.81 -1.38
C LYS A 137 3.93 22.29 -0.16
N TYR A 138 2.90 21.55 0.23
CA TYR A 138 2.17 21.87 1.47
C TYR A 138 3.09 21.77 2.70
N LEU A 139 3.91 20.72 2.83
CA LEU A 139 4.88 20.58 3.91
C LEU A 139 5.91 21.72 3.93
N GLU A 140 6.44 22.13 2.79
CA GLU A 140 7.38 23.27 2.66
C GLU A 140 6.78 24.59 3.11
N HIS A 141 5.46 24.78 2.96
CA HIS A 141 4.76 25.97 3.44
C HIS A 141 4.41 25.88 4.92
N ILE A 142 4.18 24.68 5.45
CA ILE A 142 3.93 24.46 6.87
C ILE A 142 5.17 24.71 7.71
N ASP A 143 6.32 24.22 7.26
CA ASP A 143 7.58 24.41 7.96
C ASP A 143 8.72 24.60 6.94
N PRO A 144 9.39 25.79 6.96
CA PRO A 144 10.53 26.07 6.09
C PRO A 144 11.69 25.07 6.19
N TYR A 145 11.72 24.24 7.23
CA TYR A 145 12.70 23.13 7.36
C TYR A 145 12.68 22.19 6.16
N PHE A 146 11.51 21.95 5.54
CA PHE A 146 11.38 21.06 4.40
C PHE A 146 11.83 21.67 3.08
N LYS A 147 12.02 22.97 3.03
CA LYS A 147 12.59 23.66 1.88
C LYS A 147 13.99 23.09 1.61
N ASP A 148 14.27 22.72 0.39
CA ASP A 148 15.53 22.07 -0.04
C ASP A 148 15.76 20.65 0.54
N LYS A 149 14.76 20.09 1.26
CA LYS A 149 14.82 18.70 1.74
C LYS A 149 14.14 17.70 0.80
N ILE A 150 13.36 18.17 -0.16
CA ILE A 150 12.55 17.34 -1.05
C ILE A 150 12.92 17.66 -2.48
N THR A 151 13.34 16.67 -3.23
CA THR A 151 13.65 16.80 -4.65
C THR A 151 12.96 15.68 -5.43
N PHE A 152 12.25 16.02 -6.48
CA PHE A 152 11.68 15.06 -7.42
C PHE A 152 12.52 15.03 -8.70
N THR A 153 12.72 13.84 -9.28
CA THR A 153 13.49 13.67 -10.51
C THR A 153 12.86 12.63 -11.44
N GLU A 154 12.90 12.89 -12.72
CA GLU A 154 12.62 11.90 -13.77
C GLU A 154 13.92 11.30 -14.32
N ASP A 155 15.06 11.94 -14.05
CA ASP A 155 16.36 11.54 -14.52
C ASP A 155 16.92 10.31 -13.75
N LYS A 156 18.10 9.87 -14.18
CA LYS A 156 18.88 8.85 -13.48
C LYS A 156 19.29 9.37 -12.11
N LEU A 157 19.06 8.53 -11.08
CA LEU A 157 19.48 8.87 -9.71
C LEU A 157 21.00 9.04 -9.61
N ALA A 158 21.41 10.16 -9.04
CA ALA A 158 22.82 10.49 -8.78
C ALA A 158 22.96 11.20 -7.42
N ASP A 159 24.15 11.22 -6.88
CA ASP A 159 24.50 11.98 -5.67
C ASP A 159 23.60 11.70 -4.46
N PHE A 160 23.40 10.43 -4.12
CA PHE A 160 22.68 9.99 -2.93
C PHE A 160 23.55 9.09 -2.04
N ASP A 161 23.24 9.04 -0.75
CA ASP A 161 23.97 8.26 0.26
C ASP A 161 23.38 6.87 0.43
N ALA A 162 22.07 6.74 0.40
CA ALA A 162 21.33 5.49 0.56
C ALA A 162 20.11 5.46 -0.36
N VAL A 163 19.52 4.28 -0.58
CA VAL A 163 18.37 4.12 -1.46
C VAL A 163 17.31 3.16 -0.88
N ILE A 164 16.05 3.52 -1.06
CA ILE A 164 14.90 2.65 -0.83
C ILE A 164 14.20 2.49 -2.19
N ALA A 165 14.15 1.28 -2.71
CA ALA A 165 13.61 1.04 -4.05
C ALA A 165 12.55 -0.07 -4.03
N THR A 166 11.37 0.23 -4.59
CA THR A 166 10.26 -0.71 -4.70
C THR A 166 10.01 -1.04 -6.16
N GLY A 167 9.95 -2.31 -6.51
CA GLY A 167 9.71 -2.76 -7.87
C GLY A 167 9.25 -4.21 -7.98
N SER A 168 8.90 -4.62 -9.21
CA SER A 168 8.63 -6.03 -9.51
C SER A 168 9.88 -6.88 -9.25
N ASN A 169 9.71 -8.20 -9.14
CA ASN A 169 10.84 -9.13 -8.95
C ASN A 169 11.93 -8.97 -10.03
N ASN A 170 11.52 -8.70 -11.28
CA ASN A 170 12.47 -8.43 -12.36
C ASN A 170 13.20 -7.10 -12.15
N THR A 171 12.47 -6.04 -11.80
CA THR A 171 13.04 -4.71 -11.55
C THR A 171 13.97 -4.73 -10.34
N ALA A 172 13.62 -5.47 -9.30
CA ALA A 172 14.44 -5.60 -8.08
C ALA A 172 15.82 -6.17 -8.37
N ARG A 173 15.96 -7.13 -9.28
CA ARG A 173 17.27 -7.66 -9.71
C ARG A 173 18.17 -6.58 -10.31
N TYR A 174 17.59 -5.65 -11.08
CA TYR A 174 18.34 -4.50 -11.60
C TYR A 174 18.73 -3.55 -10.48
N PHE A 175 17.84 -3.30 -9.50
CA PHE A 175 18.15 -2.46 -8.35
C PHE A 175 19.24 -3.06 -7.48
N GLU A 176 19.20 -4.37 -7.21
CA GLU A 176 20.26 -5.09 -6.49
C GLU A 176 21.62 -4.92 -7.18
N TYR A 177 21.67 -4.97 -8.50
CA TYR A 177 22.89 -4.75 -9.26
C TYR A 177 23.37 -3.30 -9.22
N TYR A 178 22.46 -2.33 -9.48
CA TYR A 178 22.84 -0.91 -9.57
C TYR A 178 23.18 -0.29 -8.23
N PHE A 179 22.52 -0.72 -7.15
CA PHE A 179 22.66 -0.12 -5.83
C PHE A 179 23.53 -0.92 -4.85
N LYS A 180 24.15 -2.01 -5.28
CA LYS A 180 24.95 -2.92 -4.45
C LYS A 180 26.04 -2.25 -3.61
N ASN A 181 26.55 -1.09 -4.04
CA ASN A 181 27.66 -0.36 -3.39
C ASN A 181 27.15 0.76 -2.45
N LYS A 182 25.86 0.86 -2.22
CA LYS A 182 25.20 1.84 -1.34
C LYS A 182 24.36 1.11 -0.30
N PRO A 183 24.20 1.65 0.91
CA PRO A 183 23.16 1.18 1.81
C PRO A 183 21.82 1.19 1.09
N ASN A 184 21.08 0.07 1.13
CA ASN A 184 19.86 -0.02 0.37
C ASN A 184 18.80 -0.90 1.05
N ILE A 185 17.54 -0.56 0.80
CA ILE A 185 16.37 -1.44 0.99
C ILE A 185 15.77 -1.65 -0.40
N ILE A 186 15.75 -2.89 -0.87
CA ILE A 186 15.14 -3.25 -2.15
C ILE A 186 13.95 -4.15 -1.87
N ARG A 187 12.75 -3.62 -2.15
CA ARG A 187 11.49 -4.31 -1.95
C ARG A 187 11.04 -4.98 -3.23
N LYS A 188 10.75 -6.28 -3.12
CA LYS A 188 10.23 -7.12 -4.19
C LYS A 188 8.69 -7.20 -4.12
N SER A 189 8.09 -7.76 -5.17
CA SER A 189 6.66 -8.05 -5.13
C SER A 189 6.36 -9.11 -4.07
N ARG A 190 5.41 -8.79 -3.19
CA ARG A 190 4.80 -9.72 -2.25
C ARG A 190 3.30 -9.76 -2.46
N ASN A 191 2.66 -10.78 -1.93
CA ASN A 191 1.23 -11.01 -2.05
C ASN A 191 0.63 -11.24 -0.68
N SER A 192 -0.66 -10.96 -0.52
CA SER A 192 -1.35 -11.27 0.72
C SER A 192 -2.28 -12.47 0.53
N VAL A 193 -2.44 -13.21 1.61
CA VAL A 193 -3.25 -14.43 1.63
C VAL A 193 -4.34 -14.33 2.70
N ALA A 194 -5.45 -15.02 2.48
CA ALA A 194 -6.43 -15.25 3.54
C ALA A 194 -6.53 -16.73 3.87
N VAL A 195 -6.62 -17.05 5.16
CA VAL A 195 -6.89 -18.41 5.63
C VAL A 195 -8.31 -18.47 6.15
N LEU A 196 -9.14 -19.24 5.46
CA LEU A 196 -10.52 -19.49 5.87
C LEU A 196 -10.60 -20.85 6.57
N THR A 197 -11.42 -20.93 7.59
CA THR A 197 -11.64 -22.15 8.40
C THR A 197 -12.97 -22.83 8.05
N GLY A 198 -13.82 -22.17 7.26
CA GLY A 198 -15.19 -22.57 6.96
C GLY A 198 -16.18 -22.22 8.08
N ARG A 199 -15.78 -21.35 9.04
CA ARG A 199 -16.61 -20.89 10.15
C ARG A 199 -16.79 -19.38 10.16
N GLU A 200 -16.29 -18.71 9.16
CA GLU A 200 -16.38 -17.26 9.02
C GLU A 200 -17.86 -16.84 8.93
N SER A 201 -18.21 -15.82 9.67
CA SER A 201 -19.51 -15.18 9.58
C SER A 201 -19.66 -14.43 8.25
N ASP A 202 -20.92 -14.18 7.83
CA ASP A 202 -21.22 -13.35 6.65
C ASP A 202 -20.56 -11.96 6.74
N LEU A 203 -20.45 -11.41 7.95
CA LEU A 203 -19.80 -10.12 8.18
C LEU A 203 -18.29 -10.19 7.94
N GLU A 204 -17.63 -11.25 8.38
CA GLU A 204 -16.18 -11.44 8.14
C GLU A 204 -15.89 -11.62 6.64
N LEU A 205 -16.69 -12.45 5.95
CA LEU A 205 -16.54 -12.63 4.51
C LEU A 205 -16.84 -11.33 3.73
N LYS A 206 -17.83 -10.56 4.19
CA LYS A 206 -18.09 -9.22 3.64
C LYS A 206 -16.93 -8.25 3.88
N LYS A 207 -16.26 -8.31 5.03
CA LYS A 207 -15.05 -7.52 5.30
C LYS A 207 -13.89 -7.98 4.43
N LEU A 208 -13.69 -9.30 4.26
CA LEU A 208 -12.67 -9.86 3.35
C LEU A 208 -12.80 -9.31 1.93
N SER A 209 -14.02 -8.96 1.48
CA SER A 209 -14.17 -8.35 0.16
C SER A 209 -13.40 -7.04 0.01
N ASN A 210 -13.22 -6.26 1.07
CA ASN A 210 -12.39 -5.06 1.02
C ASN A 210 -10.91 -5.43 0.83
N ASP A 211 -10.45 -6.52 1.48
CA ASP A 211 -9.06 -6.99 1.35
C ASP A 211 -8.75 -7.51 -0.06
N VAL A 212 -9.76 -8.04 -0.75
CA VAL A 212 -9.63 -8.52 -2.14
C VAL A 212 -9.72 -7.38 -3.15
N PHE A 213 -10.70 -6.48 -3.00
CA PHE A 213 -11.08 -5.55 -4.07
C PHE A 213 -10.57 -4.12 -3.90
N ASN A 214 -10.18 -3.69 -2.70
CA ASN A 214 -9.61 -2.35 -2.55
C ASN A 214 -8.43 -2.17 -3.51
N TYR A 215 -8.41 -1.01 -4.16
CA TYR A 215 -7.44 -0.70 -5.23
C TYR A 215 -7.42 -1.74 -6.36
N PHE A 216 -8.57 -2.38 -6.65
CA PHE A 216 -8.72 -3.39 -7.71
C PHE A 216 -7.80 -4.62 -7.54
N GLY A 217 -7.38 -4.93 -6.33
CA GLY A 217 -6.42 -6.00 -6.05
C GLY A 217 -4.97 -5.70 -6.43
N LEU A 218 -4.64 -4.44 -6.76
CA LEU A 218 -3.31 -4.04 -7.25
C LEU A 218 -2.25 -3.86 -6.16
N GLY A 219 -2.63 -3.78 -4.89
CA GLY A 219 -1.70 -3.60 -3.77
C GLY A 219 -1.07 -4.92 -3.31
N CYS A 220 0.16 -4.88 -2.82
CA CYS A 220 0.79 -6.06 -2.20
C CYS A 220 0.03 -6.57 -0.95
N ARG A 221 -0.76 -5.70 -0.31
CA ARG A 221 -1.63 -6.04 0.82
C ARG A 221 -3.02 -6.52 0.38
N SER A 222 -3.34 -6.52 -0.92
CA SER A 222 -4.58 -7.11 -1.43
C SER A 222 -4.49 -8.63 -1.42
N VAL A 223 -5.55 -9.30 -0.95
CA VAL A 223 -5.61 -10.75 -0.91
C VAL A 223 -5.75 -11.31 -2.32
N SER A 224 -4.74 -12.05 -2.75
CA SER A 224 -4.65 -12.70 -4.07
C SER A 224 -4.75 -14.23 -3.98
N LYS A 225 -4.71 -14.79 -2.77
CA LYS A 225 -4.81 -16.24 -2.54
C LYS A 225 -5.59 -16.56 -1.27
N LEU A 226 -6.39 -17.62 -1.35
CA LEU A 226 -7.10 -18.22 -0.24
C LEU A 226 -6.49 -19.59 0.12
N TYR A 227 -6.37 -19.86 1.40
CA TYR A 227 -6.25 -21.23 1.91
C TYR A 227 -7.57 -21.63 2.55
N VAL A 228 -8.13 -22.74 2.10
CA VAL A 228 -9.44 -23.21 2.55
C VAL A 228 -9.36 -24.67 2.98
N PRO A 229 -10.17 -25.13 3.96
CA PRO A 229 -10.15 -26.55 4.34
C PRO A 229 -10.64 -27.42 3.20
N LYS A 230 -10.16 -28.66 3.14
CA LYS A 230 -10.62 -29.64 2.14
C LYS A 230 -12.15 -29.77 2.20
N GLY A 231 -12.78 -29.72 1.04
CA GLY A 231 -14.24 -29.76 0.92
C GLY A 231 -14.96 -28.45 1.21
N TYR A 232 -14.22 -27.32 1.26
CA TYR A 232 -14.82 -26.00 1.43
C TYR A 232 -15.75 -25.67 0.25
N HIS A 233 -16.96 -25.17 0.53
CA HIS A 233 -17.93 -24.70 -0.45
C HIS A 233 -17.86 -23.18 -0.56
N PHE A 234 -17.64 -22.66 -1.78
CA PHE A 234 -17.39 -21.24 -2.01
C PHE A 234 -18.64 -20.35 -2.05
N ASP A 235 -19.85 -20.91 -1.87
CA ASP A 235 -21.10 -20.14 -1.94
C ASP A 235 -21.10 -18.97 -0.93
N ALA A 236 -20.71 -19.24 0.33
CA ALA A 236 -20.64 -18.20 1.35
C ALA A 236 -19.56 -17.15 1.02
N PHE A 237 -18.41 -17.57 0.49
CA PHE A 237 -17.38 -16.67 0.03
C PHE A 237 -17.91 -15.73 -1.07
N PHE A 238 -18.52 -16.27 -2.13
CA PHE A 238 -19.07 -15.45 -3.20
C PHE A 238 -20.18 -14.51 -2.73
N ASN A 239 -21.04 -14.95 -1.79
CA ASN A 239 -22.03 -14.08 -1.17
C ASN A 239 -21.36 -12.91 -0.41
N GLY A 240 -20.29 -13.17 0.31
CA GLY A 240 -19.49 -12.12 0.97
C GLY A 240 -18.88 -11.12 0.00
N MET A 241 -18.51 -11.56 -1.21
CA MET A 241 -17.92 -10.70 -2.25
C MET A 241 -18.96 -9.83 -2.97
N TYR A 242 -20.25 -10.17 -2.92
CA TYR A 242 -21.31 -9.58 -3.76
C TYR A 242 -21.53 -8.07 -3.56
N ASN A 243 -21.18 -7.53 -2.41
CA ASN A 243 -21.26 -6.08 -2.16
C ASN A 243 -20.28 -5.26 -3.03
N GLN A 244 -19.29 -5.90 -3.64
CA GLN A 244 -18.30 -5.27 -4.52
C GLN A 244 -18.62 -5.48 -6.03
N ARG A 245 -19.79 -6.04 -6.38
CA ARG A 245 -20.15 -6.38 -7.76
C ARG A 245 -20.03 -5.22 -8.76
N GLU A 246 -20.20 -3.98 -8.30
CA GLU A 246 -20.10 -2.78 -9.16
C GLU A 246 -18.67 -2.55 -9.68
N ILE A 247 -17.66 -3.28 -9.16
CA ILE A 247 -16.27 -3.18 -9.63
C ILE A 247 -16.14 -3.52 -11.11
N ILE A 248 -17.01 -4.39 -11.62
CA ILE A 248 -17.04 -4.80 -13.04
C ILE A 248 -17.36 -3.62 -13.98
N ASN A 249 -17.98 -2.56 -13.48
CA ASN A 249 -18.26 -1.35 -14.25
C ASN A 249 -17.00 -0.52 -14.55
N ASN A 250 -15.87 -0.81 -13.88
CA ASN A 250 -14.59 -0.24 -14.27
C ASN A 250 -14.06 -0.94 -15.53
N ALA A 251 -13.94 -0.21 -16.63
CA ALA A 251 -13.58 -0.78 -17.93
C ALA A 251 -12.24 -1.55 -17.94
N LYS A 252 -11.24 -1.06 -17.18
CA LYS A 252 -9.96 -1.79 -17.06
C LYS A 252 -10.11 -3.09 -16.29
N TYR A 253 -10.91 -3.08 -15.21
CA TYR A 253 -11.18 -4.27 -14.43
C TYR A 253 -11.94 -5.31 -15.28
N ALA A 254 -13.02 -4.88 -15.95
CA ALA A 254 -13.81 -5.74 -16.83
C ALA A 254 -12.96 -6.36 -17.96
N ASN A 255 -12.11 -5.57 -18.61
CA ASN A 255 -11.20 -6.07 -19.64
C ASN A 255 -10.23 -7.14 -19.09
N ASN A 256 -9.72 -6.97 -17.86
CA ASN A 256 -8.86 -7.98 -17.24
C ASN A 256 -9.66 -9.24 -16.86
N TYR A 257 -10.89 -9.08 -16.36
CA TYR A 257 -11.78 -10.20 -16.06
C TYR A 257 -12.04 -11.03 -17.33
N ASP A 258 -12.49 -10.40 -18.42
CA ASP A 258 -12.80 -11.08 -19.69
C ASP A 258 -11.55 -11.76 -20.29
N TYR A 259 -10.41 -11.05 -20.27
CA TYR A 259 -9.14 -11.59 -20.78
C TYR A 259 -8.70 -12.83 -19.99
N ASN A 260 -8.65 -12.75 -18.66
CA ASN A 260 -8.21 -13.85 -17.82
C ASN A 260 -9.19 -15.04 -17.89
N LYS A 261 -10.50 -14.76 -17.96
CA LYS A 261 -11.53 -15.79 -18.18
C LYS A 261 -11.30 -16.53 -19.48
N ALA A 262 -11.08 -15.81 -20.58
CA ALA A 262 -10.81 -16.44 -21.88
C ALA A 262 -9.55 -17.31 -21.85
N VAL A 263 -8.45 -16.82 -21.25
CA VAL A 263 -7.20 -17.57 -21.10
C VAL A 263 -7.40 -18.86 -20.31
N TYR A 264 -8.11 -18.80 -19.19
CA TYR A 264 -8.34 -19.97 -18.35
C TYR A 264 -9.27 -21.02 -19.02
N LEU A 265 -10.33 -20.56 -19.68
CA LEU A 265 -11.23 -21.46 -20.41
C LEU A 265 -10.54 -22.14 -21.58
N MET A 266 -9.69 -21.42 -22.33
CA MET A 266 -8.88 -21.99 -23.41
C MET A 266 -7.85 -23.02 -22.91
N SER A 267 -7.42 -22.90 -21.65
CA SER A 267 -6.47 -23.82 -21.02
C SER A 267 -7.17 -24.95 -20.24
N GLU A 268 -8.49 -25.06 -20.35
CA GLU A 268 -9.33 -26.09 -19.70
C GLU A 268 -9.19 -26.13 -18.17
N PHE A 269 -8.90 -25.00 -17.53
CA PHE A 269 -8.88 -24.91 -16.06
C PHE A 269 -10.29 -24.85 -15.49
N ASP A 270 -10.49 -25.56 -14.39
CA ASP A 270 -11.72 -25.44 -13.59
C ASP A 270 -11.78 -24.05 -12.92
N LEU A 271 -12.82 -23.31 -13.24
CA LEU A 271 -13.08 -21.97 -12.68
C LEU A 271 -14.40 -21.96 -11.94
N LEU A 272 -14.39 -21.29 -10.78
CA LEU A 272 -15.63 -20.82 -10.17
C LEU A 272 -15.69 -19.29 -10.30
N GLU A 273 -16.86 -18.76 -10.61
CA GLU A 273 -17.02 -17.32 -10.86
C GLU A 273 -18.41 -16.79 -10.46
N ASN A 274 -18.52 -15.48 -10.28
CA ASN A 274 -19.78 -14.80 -9.95
C ASN A 274 -20.11 -13.60 -10.85
N GLY A 275 -19.47 -13.52 -12.03
CA GLY A 275 -19.66 -12.44 -13.00
C GLY A 275 -18.73 -11.24 -12.83
N PHE A 276 -17.93 -11.15 -11.75
CA PHE A 276 -16.94 -10.10 -11.52
C PHE A 276 -15.68 -10.59 -10.79
N LEU A 277 -15.65 -11.80 -10.29
CA LEU A 277 -14.49 -12.43 -9.66
C LEU A 277 -14.44 -13.90 -10.09
N MET A 278 -13.24 -14.34 -10.41
CA MET A 278 -12.92 -15.75 -10.64
C MET A 278 -12.08 -16.29 -9.49
N ILE A 279 -12.26 -17.56 -9.15
CA ILE A 279 -11.31 -18.29 -8.30
C ILE A 279 -10.82 -19.52 -9.04
N LYS A 280 -9.54 -19.83 -8.86
CA LYS A 280 -8.84 -20.93 -9.52
C LYS A 280 -7.94 -21.64 -8.51
N GLU A 281 -7.94 -22.98 -8.54
CA GLU A 281 -6.96 -23.75 -7.77
C GLU A 281 -5.57 -23.54 -8.37
N ASP A 282 -4.63 -23.01 -7.58
CA ASP A 282 -3.27 -22.73 -8.01
C ASP A 282 -2.35 -22.58 -6.79
N GLU A 283 -1.12 -23.09 -6.89
CA GLU A 283 -0.12 -23.00 -5.83
C GLU A 283 0.54 -21.62 -5.75
N SER A 284 0.48 -20.83 -6.82
CA SER A 284 1.09 -19.50 -6.89
C SER A 284 0.43 -18.52 -5.92
N TYR A 285 1.20 -17.53 -5.44
CA TYR A 285 0.68 -16.46 -4.59
C TYR A 285 0.08 -15.30 -5.39
N SER A 286 0.60 -15.03 -6.59
CA SER A 286 0.24 -13.88 -7.40
C SER A 286 -0.84 -14.23 -8.41
N SER A 287 -2.09 -13.97 -8.09
CA SER A 287 -3.18 -14.06 -9.06
C SER A 287 -3.27 -12.78 -9.91
N PRO A 288 -3.73 -12.86 -11.15
CA PRO A 288 -4.01 -11.69 -11.96
C PRO A 288 -5.27 -10.94 -11.48
N ILE A 289 -5.46 -9.72 -11.96
CA ILE A 289 -6.66 -8.91 -11.65
C ILE A 289 -7.93 -9.71 -11.94
N ALA A 290 -8.95 -9.50 -11.10
CA ALA A 290 -10.24 -10.18 -11.13
C ALA A 290 -10.18 -11.71 -10.90
N THR A 291 -9.05 -12.19 -10.39
CA THR A 291 -8.86 -13.60 -9.99
C THR A 291 -8.30 -13.68 -8.59
N VAL A 292 -8.74 -14.66 -7.82
CA VAL A 292 -8.11 -15.06 -6.57
C VAL A 292 -7.77 -16.55 -6.67
N PHE A 293 -6.53 -16.90 -6.37
CA PHE A 293 -6.13 -18.29 -6.32
C PHE A 293 -6.59 -18.94 -5.02
N TYR A 294 -6.76 -20.25 -5.01
CA TYR A 294 -7.02 -20.97 -3.77
C TYR A 294 -6.25 -22.30 -3.73
N GLU A 295 -6.05 -22.78 -2.52
CA GLU A 295 -5.41 -24.06 -2.23
C GLU A 295 -6.12 -24.70 -1.03
N TYR A 296 -6.40 -26.01 -1.12
CA TYR A 296 -6.97 -26.76 0.00
C TYR A 296 -5.89 -27.12 1.02
N TYR A 297 -6.23 -27.04 2.29
CA TYR A 297 -5.42 -27.61 3.36
C TYR A 297 -6.21 -28.66 4.16
N GLU A 298 -5.51 -29.68 4.66
CA GLU A 298 -6.07 -30.72 5.52
C GLU A 298 -5.58 -30.58 6.97
N ASP A 299 -4.33 -30.13 7.15
CA ASP A 299 -3.70 -29.95 8.48
C ASP A 299 -3.30 -28.47 8.67
N ALA A 300 -3.94 -27.83 9.65
CA ALA A 300 -3.67 -26.44 10.01
C ALA A 300 -2.21 -26.19 10.44
N ARG A 301 -1.55 -27.18 11.05
CA ARG A 301 -0.15 -27.05 11.49
C ARG A 301 0.78 -27.06 10.29
N LEU A 302 0.53 -27.94 9.32
CA LEU A 302 1.34 -27.95 8.10
C LEU A 302 1.18 -26.66 7.30
N LEU A 303 -0.04 -26.10 7.24
CA LEU A 303 -0.26 -24.81 6.62
C LEU A 303 0.48 -23.68 7.35
N LYS A 304 0.47 -23.64 8.69
CA LYS A 304 1.26 -22.65 9.44
C LYS A 304 2.74 -22.72 9.09
N ASN A 305 3.32 -23.91 9.08
CA ASN A 305 4.72 -24.11 8.71
C ASN A 305 5.02 -23.64 7.29
N LYS A 306 4.09 -23.88 6.34
CA LYS A 306 4.21 -23.38 4.95
C LYS A 306 4.20 -21.86 4.91
N LEU A 307 3.25 -21.22 5.60
CA LEU A 307 3.14 -19.75 5.64
C LEU A 307 4.37 -19.10 6.29
N GLU A 308 4.92 -19.69 7.33
CA GLU A 308 6.16 -19.24 7.98
C GLU A 308 7.37 -19.39 7.04
N ALA A 309 7.49 -20.53 6.36
CA ALA A 309 8.56 -20.78 5.38
C ALA A 309 8.51 -19.83 4.18
N ASP A 310 7.31 -19.43 3.76
CA ASP A 310 7.07 -18.51 2.63
C ASP A 310 6.92 -17.03 3.07
N SER A 311 7.32 -16.69 4.29
CA SER A 311 7.16 -15.34 4.86
C SER A 311 7.82 -14.22 4.03
N ASP A 312 8.85 -14.55 3.24
CA ASP A 312 9.49 -13.62 2.30
C ASP A 312 8.63 -13.30 1.06
N LYS A 313 7.61 -14.12 0.75
CA LYS A 313 6.67 -13.95 -0.37
C LYS A 313 5.33 -13.33 0.07
N ILE A 314 5.04 -13.36 1.38
CA ILE A 314 3.76 -12.96 1.95
C ILE A 314 3.89 -11.61 2.64
N GLN A 315 3.00 -10.67 2.29
CA GLN A 315 2.92 -9.35 2.93
C GLN A 315 1.99 -9.36 4.14
N CYS A 316 0.81 -9.96 3.98
CA CYS A 316 -0.19 -10.08 5.03
C CYS A 316 -0.81 -11.47 5.04
N ILE A 317 -1.17 -11.95 6.21
CA ILE A 317 -2.02 -13.13 6.40
C ILE A 317 -3.30 -12.63 7.08
N VAL A 318 -4.42 -12.78 6.38
CA VAL A 318 -5.75 -12.41 6.88
C VAL A 318 -6.41 -13.66 7.44
N SER A 319 -6.77 -13.65 8.70
CA SER A 319 -7.47 -14.77 9.34
C SER A 319 -8.09 -14.34 10.69
N ASN A 320 -8.73 -15.26 11.38
CA ASN A 320 -9.29 -15.04 12.71
C ASN A 320 -8.86 -16.18 13.66
N GLY A 321 -7.80 -15.92 14.44
CA GLY A 321 -7.26 -16.88 15.42
C GLY A 321 -6.48 -18.04 14.80
N PHE A 322 -6.01 -17.92 13.55
CA PHE A 322 -5.27 -18.98 12.88
C PHE A 322 -3.76 -18.92 13.16
N ILE A 323 -3.15 -17.74 13.05
CA ILE A 323 -1.69 -17.56 13.22
C ILE A 323 -1.39 -16.28 14.00
N ALA A 324 -0.24 -16.22 14.65
CA ALA A 324 0.22 -14.99 15.30
C ALA A 324 0.48 -13.88 14.25
N ASN A 325 0.26 -12.62 14.63
CA ASN A 325 0.43 -11.43 13.78
C ASN A 325 -0.46 -11.43 12.51
N GLU A 326 -1.57 -12.16 12.56
CA GLU A 326 -2.58 -12.07 11.50
C GLU A 326 -3.26 -10.71 11.48
N ILE A 327 -3.80 -10.36 10.32
CA ILE A 327 -4.62 -9.16 10.14
C ILE A 327 -6.09 -9.56 10.14
N ALA A 328 -6.91 -8.80 10.85
CA ALA A 328 -8.36 -9.03 10.86
C ALA A 328 -8.96 -8.78 9.47
N PHE A 329 -10.05 -9.46 9.16
CA PHE A 329 -10.79 -9.27 7.92
C PHE A 329 -11.19 -7.80 7.70
N GLY A 330 -10.85 -7.26 6.54
CA GLY A 330 -11.14 -5.88 6.13
C GLY A 330 -10.08 -4.85 6.50
N GLU A 331 -8.97 -5.25 7.13
CA GLU A 331 -8.00 -4.33 7.71
C GLU A 331 -6.65 -4.27 6.93
N THR A 332 -6.52 -5.02 5.82
CA THR A 332 -5.23 -5.09 5.11
C THR A 332 -4.73 -3.74 4.60
N GLN A 333 -5.64 -2.83 4.24
CA GLN A 333 -5.31 -1.53 3.67
C GLN A 333 -5.22 -0.42 4.74
N GLN A 334 -5.16 -0.78 6.02
CA GLN A 334 -5.04 0.15 7.14
C GLN A 334 -3.82 -0.17 8.02
N PRO A 335 -2.60 -0.27 7.45
CA PRO A 335 -1.40 -0.52 8.23
C PRO A 335 -1.13 0.63 9.19
N GLN A 336 -0.60 0.31 10.37
CA GLN A 336 -0.04 1.32 11.27
C GLN A 336 1.29 1.84 10.71
N LEU A 337 1.78 2.98 11.19
CA LEU A 337 3.06 3.54 10.75
C LEU A 337 4.26 2.61 11.04
N TRP A 338 4.14 1.76 12.06
CA TRP A 338 5.16 0.76 12.44
C TRP A 338 4.98 -0.61 11.78
N ASP A 339 3.96 -0.77 10.92
CA ASP A 339 3.79 -1.97 10.09
C ASP A 339 4.64 -1.83 8.82
N TYR A 340 5.94 -1.89 8.99
CA TYR A 340 6.90 -1.68 7.89
C TYR A 340 6.69 -2.68 6.76
N ALA A 341 6.77 -2.18 5.54
CA ALA A 341 6.75 -3.04 4.36
C ALA A 341 7.91 -4.04 4.42
N ASP A 342 7.61 -5.30 4.08
CA ASP A 342 8.53 -6.43 4.10
C ASP A 342 9.11 -6.76 5.49
N GLY A 343 8.55 -6.19 6.58
CA GLY A 343 9.05 -6.35 7.93
C GLY A 343 10.40 -5.66 8.18
N ILE A 344 10.86 -4.80 7.26
CA ILE A 344 12.14 -4.08 7.39
C ILE A 344 11.90 -2.73 8.07
N ASN A 345 12.41 -2.58 9.29
CA ASN A 345 12.33 -1.30 10.00
C ASN A 345 13.16 -0.22 9.28
N THR A 346 12.45 0.63 8.54
CA THR A 346 13.07 1.70 7.76
C THR A 346 13.70 2.78 8.64
N LEU A 347 13.16 3.05 9.85
CA LEU A 347 13.77 3.99 10.79
C LEU A 347 15.12 3.47 11.31
N ASP A 348 15.23 2.18 11.63
CA ASP A 348 16.51 1.58 12.08
C ASP A 348 17.55 1.61 10.95
N PHE A 349 17.13 1.33 9.72
CA PHE A 349 18.00 1.48 8.56
C PHE A 349 18.54 2.91 8.43
N LEU A 350 17.65 3.91 8.55
CA LEU A 350 18.03 5.33 8.46
C LEU A 350 18.87 5.81 9.63
N ALA A 351 18.72 5.21 10.82
CA ALA A 351 19.56 5.51 11.97
C ALA A 351 21.02 5.05 11.77
N GLY A 352 21.23 4.05 10.94
CA GLY A 352 22.53 3.43 10.70
C GLY A 352 23.34 4.01 9.54
N ILE A 353 22.86 5.05 8.82
CA ILE A 353 23.53 5.61 7.62
C ILE A 353 24.17 6.99 7.85
#